data_884cb8354c331f40cacf97763884dc9e
#
_entry.id   884cb8354c331f40cacf97763884dc9e
#
_cell.length_a   1.000
_cell.length_b   1.000
_cell.length_c   1.000
_cell.angle_alpha   90.00
_cell.angle_beta   90.00
_cell.angle_gamma   90.00
#
_symmetry.space_group_name_H-M   'P 1'
#
loop_
_entity.id
_entity.type
_entity.pdbx_description
1 polymer ?
#
loop_
_entity_poly.entity_id
_entity_poly.type
_entity_poly.pdbx_seq_one_letter_code
_entity_poly.pdbx_strand_id
1 'polypeptide(L)'
;METTAQEVIATFAVTPRARALLRQWRDDPARPQVSRTVLGHTTRALYDLEPYRVEAICRASEHPLGDISKDVAMAVRPVVDWRPDFAFTHVMHLALEAAGRLPTFQDFARFCRDDPAGRAALGGPAREIRERACREGYPRGQASQAVRWRIGVAYYSFAREIYTISVLRAAGLDVRAHPLADALFRVDAWAGRTVLSLYIRNSRFRDGARGRKPRTGDILAGARPPFRYQELRLATRHEFGCVHLPGPAQIRAVAREIVATGGT
;
A
#
# COMPACT_ATOMS: atom_id res chain seq x y z
N MET A 1 3.42 3.31 19.93
CA MET A 1 2.11 2.72 19.58
C MET A 1 2.34 1.59 18.58
N GLU A 2 1.48 0.56 18.57
CA GLU A 2 1.55 -0.52 17.57
C GLU A 2 0.16 -0.96 17.15
N THR A 3 0.09 -1.65 16.02
CA THR A 3 -1.13 -2.30 15.52
C THR A 3 -0.77 -3.71 15.06
N THR A 4 -1.45 -4.69 15.62
CA THR A 4 -1.26 -6.12 15.32
C THR A 4 -2.38 -6.64 14.41
N ALA A 5 -2.14 -7.80 13.78
CA ALA A 5 -3.17 -8.46 13.00
C ALA A 5 -4.40 -8.86 13.84
N GLN A 6 -4.21 -9.17 15.14
CA GLN A 6 -5.31 -9.46 16.06
C GLN A 6 -6.22 -8.25 16.26
N GLU A 7 -5.65 -7.04 16.41
CA GLU A 7 -6.44 -5.81 16.52
C GLU A 7 -7.22 -5.53 15.23
N VAL A 8 -6.59 -5.75 14.06
CA VAL A 8 -7.28 -5.63 12.77
C VAL A 8 -8.45 -6.61 12.68
N ILE A 9 -8.25 -7.87 13.06
CA ILE A 9 -9.30 -8.90 13.07
C ILE A 9 -10.43 -8.51 14.04
N ALA A 10 -10.10 -8.08 15.26
CA ALA A 10 -11.08 -7.63 16.22
C ALA A 10 -11.90 -6.42 15.73
N THR A 11 -11.24 -5.51 15.00
CA THR A 11 -11.89 -4.31 14.46
C THR A 11 -12.79 -4.61 13.27
N PHE A 12 -12.33 -5.42 12.30
CA PHE A 12 -12.97 -5.55 10.99
C PHE A 12 -13.67 -6.88 10.72
N ALA A 13 -13.30 -8.00 11.39
CA ALA A 13 -13.96 -9.28 11.20
C ALA A 13 -15.30 -9.37 11.96
N VAL A 14 -16.07 -8.29 11.99
CA VAL A 14 -17.29 -8.12 12.79
C VAL A 14 -18.57 -8.52 12.06
N THR A 15 -18.51 -8.70 10.73
CA THR A 15 -19.64 -9.13 9.92
C THR A 15 -19.50 -10.61 9.49
N PRO A 16 -20.58 -11.34 9.16
CA PRO A 16 -20.46 -12.69 8.61
C PRO A 16 -19.59 -12.75 7.34
N ARG A 17 -19.73 -11.75 6.44
CA ARG A 17 -18.96 -11.66 5.21
C ARG A 17 -17.47 -11.42 5.48
N ALA A 18 -17.14 -10.50 6.38
CA ALA A 18 -15.75 -10.23 6.75
C ALA A 18 -15.08 -11.47 7.38
N ARG A 19 -15.80 -12.20 8.26
CA ARG A 19 -15.29 -13.44 8.84
C ARG A 19 -15.11 -14.56 7.81
N ALA A 20 -16.02 -14.68 6.84
CA ALA A 20 -15.88 -15.65 5.75
C ALA A 20 -14.65 -15.36 4.88
N LEU A 21 -14.43 -14.09 4.51
CA LEU A 21 -13.24 -13.65 3.78
C LEU A 21 -11.95 -13.94 4.55
N LEU A 22 -11.93 -13.68 5.85
CA LEU A 22 -10.77 -13.97 6.69
C LEU A 22 -10.43 -15.45 6.71
N ARG A 23 -11.43 -16.33 6.90
CA ARG A 23 -11.21 -17.79 6.88
C ARG A 23 -10.68 -18.23 5.52
N GLN A 24 -11.34 -17.84 4.42
CA GLN A 24 -10.95 -18.23 3.07
C GLN A 24 -9.51 -17.80 2.77
N TRP A 25 -9.14 -16.56 3.14
CA TRP A 25 -7.81 -16.02 2.89
C TRP A 25 -6.75 -16.69 3.77
N ARG A 26 -7.04 -16.90 5.06
CA ARG A 26 -6.11 -17.54 6.00
C ARG A 26 -5.81 -18.98 5.65
N ASP A 27 -6.85 -19.69 5.23
CA ASP A 27 -6.80 -21.12 4.98
C ASP A 27 -6.52 -21.43 3.47
N ASP A 28 -6.12 -20.42 2.67
CA ASP A 28 -5.75 -20.58 1.26
C ASP A 28 -4.48 -21.45 1.13
N PRO A 29 -4.60 -22.71 0.65
CA PRO A 29 -3.46 -23.61 0.56
C PRO A 29 -2.43 -23.18 -0.51
N ALA A 30 -2.82 -22.33 -1.45
CA ALA A 30 -1.92 -21.83 -2.50
C ALA A 30 -0.93 -20.80 -1.99
N ARG A 31 -1.24 -20.10 -0.87
CA ARG A 31 -0.43 -18.98 -0.37
C ARG A 31 -0.25 -18.96 1.15
N PRO A 32 0.14 -20.10 1.78
CA PRO A 32 0.24 -20.18 3.24
C PRO A 32 1.31 -19.24 3.83
N GLN A 33 2.35 -18.93 3.06
CA GLN A 33 3.41 -18.01 3.48
C GLN A 33 2.90 -16.57 3.56
N VAL A 34 2.01 -16.16 2.65
CA VAL A 34 1.43 -14.79 2.64
C VAL A 34 0.59 -14.57 3.89
N SER A 35 -0.35 -15.47 4.17
CA SER A 35 -1.22 -15.35 5.34
C SER A 35 -0.40 -15.37 6.63
N ARG A 36 0.58 -16.26 6.77
CA ARG A 36 1.47 -16.34 7.93
C ARG A 36 2.24 -15.04 8.14
N THR A 37 2.87 -14.51 7.09
CA THR A 37 3.68 -13.29 7.17
C THR A 37 2.82 -12.07 7.53
N VAL A 38 1.65 -11.92 6.91
CA VAL A 38 0.75 -10.78 7.15
C VAL A 38 0.09 -10.88 8.53
N LEU A 39 -0.24 -12.08 9.01
CA LEU A 39 -0.76 -12.30 10.38
C LEU A 39 0.30 -12.08 11.45
N GLY A 40 1.57 -12.31 11.15
CA GLY A 40 2.70 -12.03 12.05
C GLY A 40 3.21 -10.60 11.99
N HIS A 41 2.69 -9.78 11.07
CA HIS A 41 3.12 -8.38 10.95
C HIS A 41 2.62 -7.53 12.12
N THR A 42 3.46 -6.62 12.58
CA THR A 42 3.12 -5.55 13.53
C THR A 42 3.55 -4.23 12.94
N THR A 43 2.62 -3.30 12.79
CA THR A 43 2.89 -1.93 12.36
C THR A 43 3.27 -1.12 13.58
N ARG A 44 4.49 -0.58 13.61
CA ARG A 44 5.03 0.24 14.70
C ARG A 44 5.78 1.45 14.16
N ALA A 45 6.82 1.22 13.37
CA ALA A 45 7.69 2.27 12.85
C ALA A 45 6.94 3.34 12.04
N LEU A 46 5.86 2.95 11.37
CA LEU A 46 4.98 3.87 10.66
C LEU A 46 4.46 5.00 11.56
N TYR A 47 4.18 4.70 12.82
CA TYR A 47 3.57 5.66 13.76
C TYR A 47 4.55 6.66 14.36
N ASP A 48 5.84 6.40 14.21
CA ASP A 48 6.92 7.29 14.62
C ASP A 48 7.40 8.22 13.49
N LEU A 49 6.73 8.15 12.31
CA LEU A 49 7.08 8.94 11.15
C LEU A 49 6.50 10.35 11.22
N GLU A 50 7.38 11.32 11.33
CA GLU A 50 7.05 12.72 11.19
C GLU A 50 6.95 13.13 9.71
N PRO A 51 6.01 14.02 9.31
CA PRO A 51 5.84 14.42 7.91
C PRO A 51 7.13 14.92 7.25
N TYR A 52 7.92 15.73 7.95
CA TYR A 52 9.18 16.28 7.42
C TYR A 52 10.22 15.18 7.11
N ARG A 53 10.22 14.07 7.87
CA ARG A 53 11.10 12.92 7.60
C ARG A 53 10.67 12.18 6.33
N VAL A 54 9.37 12.03 6.12
CA VAL A 54 8.83 11.44 4.88
C VAL A 54 9.21 12.31 3.68
N GLU A 55 9.07 13.64 3.80
CA GLU A 55 9.49 14.59 2.77
C GLU A 55 10.98 14.51 2.45
N ALA A 56 11.83 14.42 3.48
CA ALA A 56 13.28 14.29 3.32
C ALA A 56 13.65 12.99 2.57
N ILE A 57 13.00 11.88 2.90
CA ILE A 57 13.19 10.59 2.21
C ILE A 57 12.71 10.67 0.76
N CYS A 58 11.58 11.33 0.49
CA CYS A 58 11.12 11.53 -0.87
C CYS A 58 12.10 12.36 -1.71
N ARG A 59 12.77 13.37 -1.12
CA ARG A 59 13.83 14.14 -1.81
C ARG A 59 15.09 13.31 -2.07
N ALA A 60 15.45 12.43 -1.13
CA ALA A 60 16.63 11.57 -1.24
C ALA A 60 16.40 10.34 -2.12
N SER A 61 15.15 10.04 -2.47
CA SER A 61 14.79 8.87 -3.25
C SER A 61 15.19 9.04 -4.72
N GLU A 62 15.84 8.02 -5.28
CA GLU A 62 15.97 7.91 -6.73
C GLU A 62 14.61 7.89 -7.40
N HIS A 63 14.55 8.36 -8.65
CA HIS A 63 13.31 8.29 -9.43
C HIS A 63 12.90 6.83 -9.63
N PRO A 64 11.79 6.37 -9.00
CA PRO A 64 11.39 4.97 -9.07
C PRO A 64 11.16 4.46 -10.49
N LEU A 65 10.62 5.33 -11.37
CA LEU A 65 10.37 4.98 -12.76
C LEU A 65 11.61 5.19 -13.64
N GLY A 66 12.58 6.01 -13.20
CA GLY A 66 13.71 6.43 -14.04
C GLY A 66 13.21 7.10 -15.33
N ASP A 67 13.90 6.88 -16.43
CA ASP A 67 13.56 7.38 -17.77
C ASP A 67 12.64 6.43 -18.55
N ILE A 68 11.95 5.51 -17.84
CA ILE A 68 11.11 4.49 -18.47
C ILE A 68 9.80 5.13 -18.93
N SER A 69 9.50 5.04 -20.22
CA SER A 69 8.19 5.42 -20.71
C SER A 69 7.11 4.41 -20.31
N LYS A 70 5.91 4.92 -20.06
CA LYS A 70 4.75 4.08 -19.73
C LYS A 70 4.47 3.08 -20.86
N ASP A 71 4.57 3.50 -22.11
CA ASP A 71 4.21 2.66 -23.27
C ASP A 71 5.19 1.49 -23.41
N VAL A 72 6.49 1.71 -23.19
CA VAL A 72 7.51 0.66 -23.17
C VAL A 72 7.21 -0.35 -22.05
N ALA A 73 6.87 0.13 -20.86
CA ALA A 73 6.56 -0.74 -19.73
C ALA A 73 5.27 -1.55 -19.94
N MET A 74 4.23 -0.92 -20.47
CA MET A 74 2.92 -1.54 -20.69
C MET A 74 2.88 -2.50 -21.90
N ALA A 75 3.89 -2.46 -22.76
CA ALA A 75 4.03 -3.41 -23.87
C ALA A 75 4.39 -4.84 -23.38
N VAL A 76 5.00 -4.98 -22.19
CA VAL A 76 5.43 -6.29 -21.65
C VAL A 76 4.28 -6.98 -20.93
N ARG A 77 3.43 -7.67 -21.68
CA ARG A 77 2.18 -8.29 -21.19
C ARG A 77 2.37 -9.19 -19.98
N PRO A 78 3.35 -10.12 -19.93
CA PRO A 78 3.55 -10.94 -18.75
C PRO A 78 3.72 -10.15 -17.45
N VAL A 79 4.43 -9.01 -17.52
CA VAL A 79 4.64 -8.14 -16.38
C VAL A 79 3.38 -7.35 -16.05
N VAL A 80 2.64 -6.86 -17.05
CA VAL A 80 1.36 -6.16 -16.85
C VAL A 80 0.34 -7.06 -16.15
N ASP A 81 0.26 -8.32 -16.56
CA ASP A 81 -0.70 -9.29 -16.04
C ASP A 81 -0.21 -10.00 -14.75
N TRP A 82 1.04 -9.77 -14.36
CA TRP A 82 1.61 -10.38 -13.17
C TRP A 82 0.81 -10.06 -11.90
N ARG A 83 0.55 -11.08 -11.10
CA ARG A 83 -0.10 -10.99 -9.79
C ARG A 83 0.82 -11.66 -8.77
N PRO A 84 1.73 -10.89 -8.15
CA PRO A 84 2.57 -11.45 -7.10
C PRO A 84 1.70 -11.90 -5.92
N ASP A 85 2.15 -12.94 -5.21
CA ASP A 85 1.45 -13.47 -4.04
C ASP A 85 1.31 -12.38 -2.95
N PHE A 86 2.43 -11.69 -2.68
CA PHE A 86 2.39 -10.49 -1.83
C PHE A 86 2.03 -9.25 -2.66
N ALA A 87 1.04 -8.48 -2.21
CA ALA A 87 0.82 -7.15 -2.76
C ALA A 87 2.07 -6.26 -2.52
N PHE A 88 2.38 -5.37 -3.47
CA PHE A 88 3.55 -4.49 -3.34
C PHE A 88 3.53 -3.67 -2.04
N THR A 89 2.35 -3.17 -1.64
CA THR A 89 2.16 -2.44 -0.39
C THR A 89 2.57 -3.27 0.83
N HIS A 90 2.27 -4.57 0.86
CA HIS A 90 2.67 -5.44 1.97
C HIS A 90 4.18 -5.55 2.10
N VAL A 91 4.89 -5.71 0.96
CA VAL A 91 6.35 -5.79 0.97
C VAL A 91 6.97 -4.45 1.38
N MET A 92 6.34 -3.34 1.01
CA MET A 92 6.78 -2.00 1.43
C MET A 92 6.57 -1.77 2.94
N HIS A 93 5.47 -2.28 3.52
CA HIS A 93 5.30 -2.29 4.98
C HIS A 93 6.38 -3.13 5.67
N LEU A 94 6.72 -4.32 5.16
CA LEU A 94 7.80 -5.13 5.70
C LEU A 94 9.14 -4.37 5.68
N ALA A 95 9.44 -3.72 4.55
CA ALA A 95 10.67 -2.94 4.42
C ALA A 95 10.69 -1.71 5.36
N LEU A 96 9.56 -1.04 5.54
CA LEU A 96 9.42 0.09 6.46
C LEU A 96 9.68 -0.33 7.91
N GLU A 97 9.03 -1.40 8.37
CA GLU A 97 9.20 -1.90 9.73
C GLU A 97 10.63 -2.42 9.98
N ALA A 98 11.22 -3.12 9.01
CA ALA A 98 12.61 -3.59 9.10
C ALA A 98 13.62 -2.44 9.16
N ALA A 99 13.36 -1.33 8.45
CA ALA A 99 14.23 -0.16 8.44
C ALA A 99 13.97 0.84 9.59
N GLY A 100 12.83 0.72 10.29
CA GLY A 100 12.38 1.70 11.29
C GLY A 100 12.05 3.08 10.69
N ARG A 101 11.92 3.17 9.36
CA ARG A 101 11.65 4.41 8.61
C ARG A 101 11.07 4.09 7.23
N LEU A 102 10.47 5.08 6.58
CA LEU A 102 10.15 4.92 5.16
C LEU A 102 11.45 4.69 4.38
N PRO A 103 11.63 3.56 3.67
CA PRO A 103 12.81 3.36 2.83
C PRO A 103 12.76 4.29 1.60
N THR A 104 13.91 4.80 1.14
CA THR A 104 14.02 5.36 -0.21
C THR A 104 13.77 4.25 -1.25
N PHE A 105 13.53 4.60 -2.53
CA PHE A 105 13.33 3.57 -3.55
C PHE A 105 14.56 2.66 -3.70
N GLN A 106 15.77 3.21 -3.62
CA GLN A 106 17.01 2.44 -3.67
C GLN A 106 17.19 1.55 -2.44
N ASP A 107 16.79 1.99 -1.23
CA ASP A 107 16.80 1.16 -0.03
C ASP A 107 15.78 0.02 -0.14
N PHE A 108 14.58 0.31 -0.66
CA PHE A 108 13.56 -0.70 -0.92
C PHE A 108 14.03 -1.75 -1.95
N ALA A 109 14.68 -1.28 -3.03
CA ALA A 109 15.26 -2.19 -4.03
C ALA A 109 16.36 -3.07 -3.43
N ARG A 110 17.17 -2.52 -2.51
CA ARG A 110 18.20 -3.26 -1.76
C ARG A 110 17.56 -4.30 -0.83
N PHE A 111 16.52 -3.91 -0.07
CA PHE A 111 15.77 -4.85 0.76
C PHE A 111 15.22 -6.02 -0.06
N CYS A 112 14.59 -5.78 -1.21
CA CYS A 112 14.08 -6.83 -2.08
C CYS A 112 15.20 -7.73 -2.68
N ARG A 113 16.42 -7.23 -2.80
CA ARG A 113 17.56 -7.98 -3.35
C ARG A 113 18.32 -8.78 -2.29
N ASP A 114 18.55 -8.18 -1.12
CA ASP A 114 19.54 -8.65 -0.16
C ASP A 114 18.91 -9.27 1.09
N ASP A 115 17.76 -8.77 1.53
CA ASP A 115 17.05 -9.30 2.69
C ASP A 115 16.29 -10.60 2.36
N PRO A 116 16.36 -11.66 3.19
CA PRO A 116 15.67 -12.92 2.94
C PRO A 116 14.16 -12.77 2.77
N ALA A 117 13.50 -11.95 3.62
CA ALA A 117 12.05 -11.72 3.53
C ALA A 117 11.70 -10.91 2.28
N GLY A 118 12.49 -9.87 1.97
CA GLY A 118 12.33 -9.06 0.76
C GLY A 118 12.51 -9.87 -0.52
N ARG A 119 13.52 -10.75 -0.54
CA ARG A 119 13.75 -11.68 -1.67
C ARG A 119 12.59 -12.65 -1.85
N ALA A 120 12.13 -13.27 -0.78
CA ALA A 120 11.03 -14.22 -0.85
C ALA A 120 9.71 -13.54 -1.27
N ALA A 121 9.43 -12.36 -0.73
CA ALA A 121 8.16 -11.68 -0.95
C ALA A 121 8.07 -10.99 -2.32
N LEU A 122 9.18 -10.45 -2.86
CA LEU A 122 9.14 -9.68 -4.11
C LEU A 122 10.36 -9.87 -5.01
N GLY A 123 11.58 -9.92 -4.47
CA GLY A 123 12.79 -9.95 -5.30
C GLY A 123 12.91 -11.20 -6.18
N GLY A 124 12.60 -12.37 -5.64
CA GLY A 124 12.51 -13.65 -6.37
C GLY A 124 11.40 -13.63 -7.42
N PRO A 125 10.13 -13.40 -7.03
CA PRO A 125 9.00 -13.28 -7.95
C PRO A 125 9.22 -12.24 -9.07
N ALA A 126 9.85 -11.10 -8.77
CA ALA A 126 10.18 -10.09 -9.78
C ALA A 126 11.23 -10.57 -10.80
N ARG A 127 12.18 -11.40 -10.35
CA ARG A 127 13.15 -12.04 -11.24
C ARG A 127 12.47 -13.08 -12.13
N GLU A 128 11.63 -13.92 -11.55
CA GLU A 128 10.91 -14.98 -12.28
C GLU A 128 10.02 -14.41 -13.37
N ILE A 129 9.24 -13.36 -13.08
CA ILE A 129 8.38 -12.74 -14.09
C ILE A 129 9.19 -12.06 -15.20
N ARG A 130 10.35 -11.48 -14.89
CA ARG A 130 11.27 -10.95 -15.90
C ARG A 130 11.81 -12.05 -16.79
N GLU A 131 12.25 -13.17 -16.22
CA GLU A 131 12.75 -14.33 -16.96
C GLU A 131 11.66 -14.96 -17.82
N ARG A 132 10.42 -15.03 -17.30
CA ARG A 132 9.27 -15.45 -18.07
C ARG A 132 9.04 -14.54 -19.28
N ALA A 133 9.05 -13.22 -19.10
CA ALA A 133 8.92 -12.27 -20.21
C ALA A 133 10.02 -12.46 -21.26
N CYS A 134 11.28 -12.72 -20.83
CA CYS A 134 12.37 -13.02 -21.76
C CYS A 134 12.11 -14.30 -22.56
N ARG A 135 11.59 -15.37 -21.93
CA ARG A 135 11.23 -16.61 -22.65
C ARG A 135 10.07 -16.41 -23.63
N GLU A 136 9.19 -15.45 -23.37
CA GLU A 136 8.10 -15.04 -24.28
C GLU A 136 8.55 -14.05 -25.37
N GLY A 137 9.88 -13.83 -25.52
CA GLY A 137 10.47 -13.06 -26.62
C GLY A 137 10.72 -11.58 -26.34
N TYR A 138 10.45 -11.07 -25.12
CA TYR A 138 10.74 -9.68 -24.79
C TYR A 138 12.23 -9.47 -24.51
N PRO A 139 12.87 -8.38 -25.00
CA PRO A 139 14.22 -8.03 -24.65
C PRO A 139 14.40 -7.87 -23.14
N ARG A 140 15.52 -8.41 -22.61
CA ARG A 140 15.80 -8.40 -21.17
C ARG A 140 15.74 -6.97 -20.55
N GLY A 141 16.26 -5.97 -21.27
CA GLY A 141 16.20 -4.57 -20.86
C GLY A 141 14.76 -4.08 -20.71
N GLN A 142 13.91 -4.36 -21.69
CA GLN A 142 12.51 -3.96 -21.69
C GLN A 142 11.72 -4.68 -20.57
N ALA A 143 11.95 -5.97 -20.37
CA ALA A 143 11.34 -6.73 -19.28
C ALA A 143 11.74 -6.17 -17.90
N SER A 144 13.03 -5.81 -17.73
CA SER A 144 13.52 -5.18 -16.49
C SER A 144 12.90 -3.81 -16.25
N GLN A 145 12.77 -2.98 -17.30
CA GLN A 145 12.10 -1.68 -17.24
C GLN A 145 10.63 -1.83 -16.85
N ALA A 146 9.90 -2.79 -17.40
CA ALA A 146 8.51 -3.03 -17.08
C ALA A 146 8.32 -3.42 -15.61
N VAL A 147 9.17 -4.30 -15.06
CA VAL A 147 9.15 -4.68 -13.65
C VAL A 147 9.44 -3.47 -12.76
N ARG A 148 10.50 -2.69 -13.08
CA ARG A 148 10.83 -1.46 -12.35
C ARG A 148 9.68 -0.46 -12.36
N TRP A 149 9.08 -0.22 -13.53
CA TRP A 149 7.91 0.66 -13.68
C TRP A 149 6.78 0.25 -12.75
N ARG A 150 6.42 -1.02 -12.75
CA ARG A 150 5.30 -1.52 -11.96
C ARG A 150 5.53 -1.37 -10.46
N ILE A 151 6.73 -1.72 -9.98
CA ILE A 151 7.13 -1.55 -8.58
C ILE A 151 7.25 -0.07 -8.23
N GLY A 152 7.79 0.75 -9.11
CA GLY A 152 7.95 2.19 -8.91
C GLY A 152 6.62 2.94 -8.78
N VAL A 153 5.61 2.57 -9.59
CA VAL A 153 4.25 3.13 -9.45
C VAL A 153 3.65 2.79 -8.10
N ALA A 154 3.86 1.55 -7.61
CA ALA A 154 3.39 1.14 -6.29
C ALA A 154 4.14 1.89 -5.17
N TYR A 155 5.45 2.10 -5.31
CA TYR A 155 6.24 2.88 -4.37
C TYR A 155 5.73 4.33 -4.25
N TYR A 156 5.41 4.99 -5.36
CA TYR A 156 4.81 6.33 -5.31
C TYR A 156 3.49 6.34 -4.55
N SER A 157 2.63 5.35 -4.78
CA SER A 157 1.36 5.25 -4.06
C SER A 157 1.58 5.06 -2.58
N PHE A 158 2.50 4.17 -2.20
CA PHE A 158 2.84 3.90 -0.81
C PHE A 158 3.44 5.13 -0.10
N ALA A 159 4.41 5.81 -0.70
CA ALA A 159 5.02 7.01 -0.12
C ALA A 159 3.96 8.11 0.16
N ARG A 160 2.98 8.28 -0.73
CA ARG A 160 1.87 9.23 -0.57
C ARG A 160 0.91 8.81 0.55
N GLU A 161 0.62 7.53 0.66
CA GLU A 161 -0.19 6.95 1.74
C GLU A 161 0.48 7.19 3.09
N ILE A 162 1.75 6.84 3.23
CA ILE A 162 2.52 7.04 4.47
C ILE A 162 2.61 8.52 4.83
N TYR A 163 2.85 9.40 3.85
CA TYR A 163 2.83 10.84 4.09
C TYR A 163 1.47 11.33 4.59
N THR A 164 0.39 10.89 3.96
CA THR A 164 -0.95 11.27 4.38
C THR A 164 -1.24 10.83 5.81
N ILE A 165 -0.90 9.59 6.16
CA ILE A 165 -1.05 9.07 7.52
C ILE A 165 -0.22 9.88 8.51
N SER A 166 1.05 10.19 8.20
CA SER A 166 1.92 10.97 9.09
C SER A 166 1.37 12.39 9.34
N VAL A 167 0.83 13.06 8.33
CA VAL A 167 0.22 14.39 8.48
C VAL A 167 -1.08 14.33 9.30
N LEU A 168 -1.93 13.33 9.09
CA LEU A 168 -3.15 13.13 9.88
C LEU A 168 -2.81 12.87 11.36
N ARG A 169 -1.79 12.06 11.61
CA ARG A 169 -1.31 11.78 12.97
C ARG A 169 -0.70 13.03 13.64
N ALA A 170 0.11 13.78 12.90
CA ALA A 170 0.66 15.07 13.38
C ALA A 170 -0.45 16.11 13.67
N ALA A 171 -1.62 15.95 13.06
CA ALA A 171 -2.81 16.76 13.37
C ALA A 171 -3.62 16.22 14.58
N GLY A 172 -3.11 15.20 15.31
CA GLY A 172 -3.72 14.68 16.53
C GLY A 172 -4.69 13.50 16.34
N LEU A 173 -4.84 12.97 15.12
CA LEU A 173 -5.71 11.81 14.89
C LEU A 173 -4.96 10.49 15.18
N ASP A 174 -5.60 9.55 15.91
CA ASP A 174 -5.09 8.19 16.07
C ASP A 174 -5.36 7.35 14.81
N VAL A 175 -4.68 7.74 13.70
CA VAL A 175 -4.78 7.00 12.43
C VAL A 175 -3.91 5.75 12.49
N ARG A 176 -4.52 4.63 12.17
CA ARG A 176 -3.90 3.30 12.12
C ARG A 176 -3.90 2.75 10.69
N ALA A 177 -2.90 1.93 10.39
CA ALA A 177 -2.81 1.18 9.15
C ALA A 177 -2.15 -0.17 9.42
N HIS A 178 -2.49 -1.17 8.59
CA HIS A 178 -1.89 -2.50 8.69
C HIS A 178 -2.09 -3.26 7.37
N PRO A 179 -1.10 -4.02 6.88
CA PRO A 179 -1.21 -4.78 5.64
C PRO A 179 -2.43 -5.72 5.56
N LEU A 180 -2.85 -6.30 6.69
CA LEU A 180 -4.05 -7.15 6.73
C LEU A 180 -5.34 -6.36 6.46
N ALA A 181 -5.42 -5.13 6.96
CA ALA A 181 -6.58 -4.26 6.74
C ALA A 181 -6.73 -3.92 5.25
N ASP A 182 -5.64 -3.52 4.60
CA ASP A 182 -5.62 -3.26 3.15
C ASP A 182 -5.89 -4.53 2.33
N ALA A 183 -5.15 -5.61 2.59
CA ALA A 183 -5.27 -6.84 1.81
C ALA A 183 -6.66 -7.42 1.80
N LEU A 184 -7.28 -7.51 2.98
CA LEU A 184 -8.50 -8.30 3.19
C LEU A 184 -9.74 -7.45 3.24
N PHE A 185 -9.71 -6.35 4.01
CA PHE A 185 -10.88 -5.52 4.27
C PHE A 185 -10.94 -4.27 3.38
N ARG A 186 -9.89 -4.04 2.54
CA ARG A 186 -9.78 -2.88 1.66
C ARG A 186 -9.79 -1.55 2.42
N VAL A 187 -9.15 -1.55 3.57
CA VAL A 187 -9.01 -0.40 4.45
C VAL A 187 -7.57 0.08 4.37
N ASP A 188 -7.35 1.22 3.72
CA ASP A 188 -6.01 1.82 3.60
C ASP A 188 -5.52 2.29 4.99
N ALA A 189 -6.42 2.97 5.74
CA ALA A 189 -6.17 3.41 7.10
C ALA A 189 -7.50 3.57 7.85
N TRP A 190 -7.46 3.73 9.18
CA TRP A 190 -8.65 4.01 9.98
C TRP A 190 -8.32 4.83 11.24
N ALA A 191 -9.30 5.55 11.78
CA ALA A 191 -9.25 6.22 13.06
C ALA A 191 -10.55 5.88 13.84
N GLY A 192 -10.40 5.17 14.95
CA GLY A 192 -11.56 4.63 15.66
C GLY A 192 -12.45 3.78 14.73
N ARG A 193 -13.70 4.24 14.52
CA ARG A 193 -14.62 3.59 13.56
C ARG A 193 -14.75 4.29 12.22
N THR A 194 -13.89 5.26 11.94
CA THR A 194 -13.83 5.92 10.63
C THR A 194 -12.81 5.23 9.74
N VAL A 195 -13.29 4.61 8.68
CA VAL A 195 -12.45 3.99 7.63
C VAL A 195 -12.04 5.05 6.64
N LEU A 196 -10.75 5.15 6.38
CA LEU A 196 -10.15 6.11 5.46
C LEU A 196 -9.78 5.39 4.16
N SER A 197 -10.25 5.90 3.04
CA SER A 197 -9.85 5.46 1.70
C SER A 197 -9.04 6.57 1.04
N LEU A 198 -7.78 6.28 0.73
CA LEU A 198 -6.83 7.25 0.22
C LEU A 198 -6.81 7.20 -1.32
N TYR A 199 -7.55 8.11 -1.96
CA TYR A 199 -7.56 8.24 -3.41
C TYR A 199 -6.63 9.35 -3.87
N ILE A 200 -5.52 8.98 -4.46
CA ILE A 200 -4.69 9.93 -5.19
C ILE A 200 -5.24 9.96 -6.62
N ARG A 201 -5.69 11.13 -7.07
CA ARG A 201 -6.36 11.32 -8.37
C ARG A 201 -5.54 10.71 -9.51
N ASN A 202 -5.93 9.51 -9.92
CA ASN A 202 -5.61 9.00 -11.24
C ASN A 202 -6.92 8.48 -11.86
N SER A 203 -7.59 9.34 -12.60
CA SER A 203 -8.90 9.08 -13.24
C SER A 203 -8.89 7.85 -14.16
N ARG A 204 -7.72 7.49 -14.70
CA ARG A 204 -7.58 6.39 -15.68
C ARG A 204 -7.74 4.99 -15.11
N PHE A 205 -7.66 4.78 -13.79
CA PHE A 205 -7.84 3.46 -13.18
C PHE A 205 -9.28 3.18 -12.71
N ARG A 206 -10.20 4.13 -12.86
CA ARG A 206 -11.59 3.99 -12.42
C ARG A 206 -12.49 3.22 -13.38
N ASP A 207 -12.16 3.19 -14.67
CA ASP A 207 -13.07 2.72 -15.72
C ASP A 207 -12.84 1.28 -16.18
N GLY A 208 -11.95 0.53 -15.52
CA GLY A 208 -11.70 -0.88 -15.81
C GLY A 208 -12.82 -1.79 -15.28
N ALA A 209 -13.76 -2.17 -16.12
CA ALA A 209 -14.91 -3.02 -15.78
C ALA A 209 -14.57 -4.50 -15.47
N ARG A 210 -13.30 -4.91 -15.44
CA ARG A 210 -12.92 -6.30 -15.20
C ARG A 210 -12.39 -6.50 -13.77
N GLY A 211 -13.13 -7.30 -12.98
CA GLY A 211 -12.65 -7.82 -11.70
C GLY A 211 -12.63 -6.79 -10.57
N ARG A 212 -13.69 -6.00 -10.41
CA ARG A 212 -13.82 -5.10 -9.25
C ARG A 212 -13.73 -5.92 -7.95
N LYS A 213 -12.67 -5.69 -7.21
CA LYS A 213 -12.58 -6.15 -5.83
C LYS A 213 -13.76 -5.60 -5.03
N PRO A 214 -14.33 -6.36 -4.05
CA PRO A 214 -15.41 -5.86 -3.20
C PRO A 214 -15.03 -4.51 -2.59
N ARG A 215 -15.99 -3.60 -2.48
CA ARG A 215 -15.76 -2.32 -1.78
C ARG A 215 -15.73 -2.58 -0.27
N THR A 216 -14.99 -1.78 0.47
CA THR A 216 -14.94 -1.82 1.94
C THR A 216 -16.34 -1.78 2.54
N GLY A 217 -17.21 -0.90 2.05
CA GLY A 217 -18.60 -0.81 2.48
C GLY A 217 -19.39 -2.10 2.31
N ASP A 218 -19.12 -2.86 1.24
CA ASP A 218 -19.78 -4.15 0.98
C ASP A 218 -19.28 -5.26 1.95
N ILE A 219 -18.01 -5.20 2.35
CA ILE A 219 -17.40 -6.15 3.28
C ILE A 219 -17.91 -5.92 4.71
N LEU A 220 -18.00 -4.65 5.10
CA LEU A 220 -18.33 -4.23 6.46
C LEU A 220 -19.81 -3.87 6.64
N ALA A 221 -20.64 -4.10 5.61
CA ALA A 221 -22.09 -3.87 5.69
C ALA A 221 -22.70 -4.66 6.85
N GLY A 222 -23.57 -4.01 7.63
CA GLY A 222 -24.22 -4.61 8.79
C GLY A 222 -23.37 -4.68 10.07
N ALA A 223 -22.19 -4.08 10.10
CA ALA A 223 -21.40 -3.94 11.33
C ALA A 223 -22.15 -3.13 12.38
N ARG A 224 -22.06 -3.55 13.65
CA ARG A 224 -22.68 -2.85 14.80
C ARG A 224 -21.65 -2.63 15.90
N PRO A 225 -21.39 -1.36 16.27
CA PRO A 225 -21.87 -0.12 15.64
C PRO A 225 -21.36 0.05 14.21
N PRO A 226 -22.02 0.86 13.34
CA PRO A 226 -21.63 1.00 11.95
C PRO A 226 -20.29 1.72 11.79
N PHE A 227 -19.58 1.45 10.69
CA PHE A 227 -18.41 2.22 10.28
C PHE A 227 -18.83 3.49 9.55
N ARG A 228 -18.02 4.53 9.69
CA ARG A 228 -18.06 5.70 8.83
C ARG A 228 -17.02 5.55 7.73
N TYR A 229 -17.29 6.11 6.56
CA TYR A 229 -16.39 5.99 5.41
C TYR A 229 -16.00 7.39 4.94
N GLN A 230 -14.72 7.69 5.02
CA GLN A 230 -14.15 8.96 4.56
C GLN A 230 -13.25 8.73 3.35
N GLU A 231 -13.63 9.28 2.19
CA GLU A 231 -12.77 9.29 1.02
C GLU A 231 -11.88 10.54 1.02
N LEU A 232 -10.57 10.34 1.06
CA LEU A 232 -9.59 11.40 0.91
C LEU A 232 -9.19 11.50 -0.55
N ARG A 233 -9.78 12.45 -1.28
CA ARG A 233 -9.43 12.74 -2.68
C ARG A 233 -8.33 13.79 -2.71
N LEU A 234 -7.09 13.34 -2.61
CA LEU A 234 -5.92 14.20 -2.51
C LEU A 234 -5.35 14.53 -3.90
N ALA A 235 -5.07 15.81 -4.13
CA ALA A 235 -4.33 16.25 -5.32
C ALA A 235 -2.84 16.31 -4.98
N THR A 236 -2.01 15.74 -5.85
CA THR A 236 -0.55 15.87 -5.73
C THR A 236 -0.14 17.26 -6.22
N ARG A 237 0.25 18.14 -5.30
CA ARG A 237 0.63 19.53 -5.60
C ARG A 237 2.02 19.91 -5.12
N HIS A 238 2.57 19.15 -4.19
CA HIS A 238 3.90 19.36 -3.66
C HIS A 238 4.88 18.40 -4.31
N GLU A 239 6.04 18.93 -4.68
CA GLU A 239 7.14 18.15 -5.23
C GLU A 239 8.24 18.05 -4.18
N PHE A 240 8.59 16.83 -3.83
CA PHE A 240 9.74 16.53 -2.98
C PHE A 240 10.67 15.62 -3.79
N GLY A 241 11.63 16.23 -4.48
CA GLY A 241 12.46 15.51 -5.45
C GLY A 241 11.59 14.96 -6.59
N CYS A 242 11.62 13.65 -6.81
CA CYS A 242 10.83 12.97 -7.83
C CYS A 242 9.47 12.47 -7.33
N VAL A 243 9.14 12.65 -6.05
CA VAL A 243 7.88 12.23 -5.45
C VAL A 243 6.96 13.41 -5.25
N HIS A 244 5.78 13.34 -5.85
CA HIS A 244 4.75 14.38 -5.72
C HIS A 244 3.80 13.96 -4.59
N LEU A 245 3.86 14.66 -3.47
CA LEU A 245 3.02 14.42 -2.30
C LEU A 245 1.78 15.32 -2.31
N PRO A 246 0.70 14.92 -1.60
CA PRO A 246 -0.46 15.79 -1.39
C PRO A 246 -0.09 17.01 -0.54
N GLY A 247 -0.85 18.11 -0.70
CA GLY A 247 -0.65 19.31 0.11
C GLY A 247 -1.01 19.08 1.57
N PRO A 248 -0.12 19.40 2.55
CA PRO A 248 -0.39 19.18 3.97
C PRO A 248 -1.61 19.98 4.47
N ALA A 249 -1.88 21.15 3.91
CA ALA A 249 -3.07 21.94 4.24
C ALA A 249 -4.38 21.20 3.88
N GLN A 250 -4.41 20.51 2.74
CA GLN A 250 -5.55 19.71 2.30
C GLN A 250 -5.78 18.51 3.25
N ILE A 251 -4.70 17.83 3.67
CA ILE A 251 -4.78 16.71 4.60
C ILE A 251 -5.28 17.19 5.97
N ARG A 252 -4.76 18.32 6.48
CA ARG A 252 -5.20 18.90 7.74
C ARG A 252 -6.66 19.39 7.71
N ALA A 253 -7.17 19.82 6.55
CA ALA A 253 -8.60 20.14 6.42
C ALA A 253 -9.47 18.90 6.64
N VAL A 254 -9.11 17.76 6.02
CA VAL A 254 -9.78 16.48 6.25
C VAL A 254 -9.66 16.02 7.71
N ALA A 255 -8.51 16.24 8.36
CA ALA A 255 -8.36 15.90 9.77
C ALA A 255 -9.41 16.63 10.64
N ARG A 256 -9.62 17.93 10.39
CA ARG A 256 -10.67 18.71 11.11
C ARG A 256 -12.07 18.19 10.86
N GLU A 257 -12.39 17.78 9.63
CA GLU A 257 -13.69 17.17 9.30
C GLU A 257 -13.92 15.88 10.07
N ILE A 258 -12.90 14.99 10.15
CA ILE A 258 -12.98 13.73 10.89
C ILE A 258 -13.23 13.99 12.38
N VAL A 259 -12.52 14.94 12.99
CA VAL A 259 -12.71 15.34 14.40
C VAL A 259 -14.12 15.88 14.62
N ALA A 260 -14.57 16.81 13.76
CA ALA A 260 -15.90 17.42 13.86
C ALA A 260 -17.06 16.41 13.77
N THR A 261 -16.83 15.29 13.06
CA THR A 261 -17.84 14.21 12.91
C THR A 261 -17.72 13.12 13.99
N GLY A 262 -16.91 13.34 15.04
CA GLY A 262 -16.76 12.42 16.17
C GLY A 262 -15.92 11.18 15.86
N GLY A 263 -14.95 11.32 14.99
CA GLY A 263 -13.93 10.32 14.68
C GLY A 263 -12.70 10.50 15.58
N THR A 264 -12.85 10.30 16.89
CA THR A 264 -11.72 10.22 17.84
C THR A 264 -11.40 8.78 18.17
#